data_a3b457904f5f932297905e1c22ae2db7
#
_entry.id   a3b457904f5f932297905e1c22ae2db7
#
_cell.length_a   1.000
_cell.length_b   1.000
_cell.length_c   1.000
_cell.angle_alpha   90.00
_cell.angle_beta   90.00
_cell.angle_gamma   90.00
#
_symmetry.space_group_name_H-M   'P 1'
#
loop_
_entity.id
_entity.type
_entity.pdbx_description
1 polymer ?
#
loop_
_entity_poly.entity_id
_entity_poly.type
_entity_poly.pdbx_seq_one_letter_code
_entity_poly.pdbx_strand_id
1 'polypeptide(L)'
;MEGVTDPKMLEGRSFYKLGEFTYDHRKKVLVIGILACFAMASLMTMGPNWAESWGEGDLESMNAGKMYDDAFSSEEGSQSFTYLVFHPTLDDTSSEWQDAVTEALSDFASLDDVIIEYSWDKTDDERGEFIHEDSEGFWALNVVTINLERSEAKELYAENWEDVEIDDEDFETWRTGGVAIDVIFDKRIQDDLITAELVSGPLSLII
;
A
#
# COMPACT_ATOMS: atom_id res chain seq x y z
N MET A 1 52.12 -43.95 7.03
CA MET A 1 50.79 -43.81 7.65
C MET A 1 50.27 -42.43 7.31
N GLU A 2 49.57 -42.31 6.19
CA GLU A 2 48.96 -41.08 5.76
C GLU A 2 47.62 -40.91 6.51
N GLY A 3 47.55 -39.89 7.34
CA GLY A 3 46.33 -39.53 8.00
C GLY A 3 45.40 -38.86 7.02
N VAL A 4 44.42 -39.60 6.54
CA VAL A 4 43.27 -39.06 5.74
C VAL A 4 42.51 -38.15 6.68
N THR A 5 42.70 -36.85 6.53
CA THR A 5 41.89 -35.82 7.18
C THR A 5 40.57 -35.72 6.45
N ASP A 6 39.52 -36.34 6.99
CA ASP A 6 38.16 -36.26 6.45
C ASP A 6 37.71 -34.79 6.35
N PRO A 7 37.34 -34.27 5.16
CA PRO A 7 36.89 -32.89 5.00
C PRO A 7 35.72 -32.50 5.92
N LYS A 8 34.87 -33.45 6.28
CA LYS A 8 33.76 -33.25 7.25
C LYS A 8 34.22 -32.96 8.68
N MET A 9 35.42 -33.40 9.05
CA MET A 9 36.01 -33.03 10.36
C MET A 9 36.56 -31.62 10.41
N LEU A 10 36.86 -31.00 9.28
CA LEU A 10 37.35 -29.62 9.21
C LEU A 10 36.20 -28.60 9.34
N GLU A 11 35.03 -28.90 8.77
CA GLU A 11 33.83 -28.04 8.89
C GLU A 11 33.34 -28.02 10.36
N GLY A 12 33.26 -29.15 11.02
CA GLY A 12 32.87 -29.24 12.43
C GLY A 12 33.81 -28.50 13.40
N ARG A 13 35.09 -28.38 13.04
CA ARG A 13 36.10 -27.73 13.89
C ARG A 13 35.96 -26.20 13.94
N SER A 14 35.47 -25.60 12.89
CA SER A 14 35.20 -24.13 12.84
C SER A 14 33.98 -23.77 13.69
N PHE A 15 32.91 -24.53 13.57
CA PHE A 15 31.72 -24.35 14.41
C PHE A 15 31.97 -24.62 15.88
N TYR A 16 32.79 -25.64 16.18
CA TYR A 16 33.18 -25.91 17.55
C TYR A 16 33.95 -24.74 18.20
N LYS A 17 34.94 -24.19 17.49
CA LYS A 17 35.67 -23.00 17.94
C LYS A 17 34.80 -21.77 18.11
N LEU A 18 33.82 -21.58 17.22
CA LEU A 18 32.85 -20.50 17.34
C LEU A 18 31.96 -20.67 18.55
N GLY A 19 31.49 -21.91 18.81
CA GLY A 19 30.71 -22.24 19.99
C GLY A 19 31.48 -22.00 21.29
N GLU A 20 32.75 -22.46 21.38
CA GLU A 20 33.65 -22.24 22.52
C GLU A 20 33.86 -20.73 22.75
N PHE A 21 34.19 -19.98 21.70
CA PHE A 21 34.37 -18.53 21.78
C PHE A 21 33.08 -17.82 22.26
N THR A 22 31.91 -18.21 21.73
CA THR A 22 30.62 -17.66 22.14
C THR A 22 30.29 -17.96 23.57
N TYR A 23 30.59 -19.18 24.06
CA TYR A 23 30.37 -19.57 25.43
C TYR A 23 31.30 -18.83 26.40
N ASP A 24 32.59 -18.75 26.11
CA ASP A 24 33.57 -18.06 26.95
C ASP A 24 33.31 -16.55 27.03
N HIS A 25 32.82 -15.98 25.96
CA HIS A 25 32.53 -14.54 25.85
C HIS A 25 31.02 -14.22 25.88
N ARG A 26 30.17 -15.14 26.41
CA ARG A 26 28.70 -15.04 26.38
C ARG A 26 28.14 -13.68 26.74
N LYS A 27 28.68 -13.00 27.76
CA LYS A 27 28.23 -11.66 28.17
C LYS A 27 28.57 -10.61 27.13
N LYS A 28 29.73 -10.69 26.48
CA LYS A 28 30.15 -9.76 25.43
C LYS A 28 29.36 -9.98 24.15
N VAL A 29 29.17 -11.25 23.78
CA VAL A 29 28.40 -11.64 22.60
C VAL A 29 26.93 -11.19 22.74
N LEU A 30 26.35 -11.37 23.94
CA LEU A 30 24.98 -10.91 24.21
C LEU A 30 24.86 -9.37 24.10
N VAL A 31 25.82 -8.64 24.69
CA VAL A 31 25.82 -7.16 24.59
C VAL A 31 25.99 -6.70 23.13
N ILE A 32 26.91 -7.31 22.39
CA ILE A 32 27.13 -6.99 20.97
C ILE A 32 25.87 -7.33 20.14
N GLY A 33 25.22 -8.47 20.43
CA GLY A 33 23.97 -8.86 19.77
C GLY A 33 22.84 -7.84 20.01
N ILE A 34 22.66 -7.44 21.28
CA ILE A 34 21.67 -6.41 21.63
C ILE A 34 21.98 -5.08 20.93
N LEU A 35 23.24 -4.64 20.94
CA LEU A 35 23.65 -3.41 20.24
C LEU A 35 23.43 -3.50 18.73
N ALA A 36 23.70 -4.65 18.13
CA ALA A 36 23.43 -4.88 16.70
C ALA A 36 21.94 -4.83 16.38
N CYS A 37 21.08 -5.41 17.25
CA CYS A 37 19.63 -5.31 17.12
C CYS A 37 19.15 -3.86 17.21
N PHE A 38 19.65 -3.08 18.18
CA PHE A 38 19.34 -1.67 18.30
C PHE A 38 19.82 -0.86 17.10
N ALA A 39 21.00 -1.15 16.57
CA ALA A 39 21.52 -0.49 15.37
C ALA A 39 20.66 -0.81 14.14
N MET A 40 20.23 -2.06 13.96
CA MET A 40 19.32 -2.43 12.87
C MET A 40 17.94 -1.80 13.04
N ALA A 41 17.39 -1.79 14.25
CA ALA A 41 16.12 -1.11 14.52
C ALA A 41 16.22 0.40 14.25
N SER A 42 17.34 1.05 14.61
CA SER A 42 17.58 2.46 14.30
C SER A 42 17.72 2.73 12.80
N LEU A 43 18.31 1.81 12.04
CA LEU A 43 18.36 1.90 10.58
C LEU A 43 16.96 1.75 9.96
N MET A 44 16.10 0.92 10.53
CA MET A 44 14.71 0.79 10.10
C MET A 44 13.88 2.08 10.33
N THR A 45 14.15 2.81 11.43
CA THR A 45 13.46 4.09 11.71
C THR A 45 13.94 5.25 10.83
N MET A 46 15.08 5.12 10.15
CA MET A 46 15.55 6.12 9.17
C MET A 46 14.79 6.01 7.83
N GLY A 47 13.81 5.12 7.77
CA GLY A 47 13.07 4.79 6.57
C GLY A 47 13.95 4.04 5.58
N PRO A 48 13.71 2.76 5.30
CA PRO A 48 14.30 2.18 4.11
C PRO A 48 13.75 2.95 2.92
N ASN A 49 14.61 3.41 2.03
CA ASN A 49 14.22 3.63 0.65
C ASN A 49 13.93 2.24 0.05
N TRP A 50 12.85 1.62 0.54
CA TRP A 50 12.26 0.53 -0.20
C TRP A 50 11.78 1.16 -1.49
N ALA A 51 12.06 0.52 -2.59
CA ALA A 51 11.52 0.93 -3.88
C ALA A 51 10.06 1.33 -3.67
N GLU A 52 9.72 2.59 -3.93
CA GLU A 52 8.41 3.19 -3.67
C GLU A 52 7.29 2.49 -4.46
N SER A 53 7.67 1.60 -5.36
CA SER A 53 6.78 0.70 -6.06
C SER A 53 7.47 -0.64 -6.35
N TRP A 54 6.70 -1.70 -6.37
CA TRP A 54 7.13 -2.97 -6.96
C TRP A 54 7.48 -2.71 -8.40
N GLY A 55 8.79 -2.61 -8.70
CA GLY A 55 9.21 -2.40 -10.05
C GLY A 55 10.09 -1.20 -10.31
N GLU A 56 10.63 -0.50 -9.32
CA GLU A 56 11.75 0.43 -9.54
C GLU A 56 13.00 -0.37 -9.89
N GLY A 57 13.32 -0.39 -11.17
CA GLY A 57 14.48 -1.05 -11.74
C GLY A 57 14.38 -1.02 -13.27
N ASP A 58 15.44 -1.33 -13.96
CA ASP A 58 15.49 -1.36 -15.42
C ASP A 58 14.96 -2.72 -15.97
N LEU A 59 13.71 -3.05 -15.58
CA LEU A 59 13.01 -4.24 -16.05
C LEU A 59 12.18 -3.93 -17.30
N GLU A 60 12.11 -4.87 -18.24
CA GLU A 60 11.36 -4.71 -19.49
C GLU A 60 9.86 -4.45 -19.26
N SER A 61 9.29 -5.05 -18.21
CA SER A 61 7.91 -4.81 -17.77
C SER A 61 7.66 -3.39 -17.27
N MET A 62 8.68 -2.74 -16.70
CA MET A 62 8.58 -1.36 -16.23
C MET A 62 8.71 -0.37 -17.37
N ASN A 63 9.58 -0.64 -18.32
CA ASN A 63 9.65 0.16 -19.53
C ASN A 63 8.34 0.10 -20.31
N ALA A 64 7.68 -1.08 -20.32
CA ALA A 64 6.35 -1.22 -20.89
C ALA A 64 5.29 -0.44 -20.08
N GLY A 65 5.37 -0.43 -18.75
CA GLY A 65 4.51 0.40 -17.88
C GLY A 65 4.71 1.89 -18.14
N LYS A 66 5.95 2.37 -18.17
CA LYS A 66 6.26 3.77 -18.51
C LYS A 66 5.77 4.17 -19.90
N MET A 67 5.98 3.30 -20.90
CA MET A 67 5.45 3.55 -22.25
C MET A 67 3.92 3.60 -22.30
N TYR A 68 3.26 2.80 -21.44
CA TYR A 68 1.81 2.86 -21.30
C TYR A 68 1.38 4.16 -20.62
N ASP A 69 2.03 4.53 -19.53
CA ASP A 69 1.76 5.78 -18.81
C ASP A 69 2.04 7.00 -19.71
N ASP A 70 3.14 7.04 -20.44
CA ASP A 70 3.46 8.10 -21.39
C ASP A 70 2.45 8.20 -22.55
N ALA A 71 1.82 7.08 -22.92
CA ALA A 71 0.87 7.03 -24.04
C ALA A 71 -0.58 7.31 -23.63
N PHE A 72 -0.96 7.01 -22.39
CA PHE A 72 -2.34 6.98 -21.93
C PHE A 72 -2.61 7.79 -20.64
N SER A 73 -1.59 8.24 -19.91
CA SER A 73 -1.79 9.14 -18.78
C SER A 73 -1.93 10.60 -19.27
N SER A 74 -2.92 11.27 -18.76
CA SER A 74 -3.30 12.61 -19.20
C SER A 74 -2.38 13.72 -18.68
N GLU A 75 -1.56 13.50 -17.68
CA GLU A 75 -0.55 14.46 -17.18
C GLU A 75 0.56 13.74 -16.41
N GLU A 76 1.84 14.08 -16.66
CA GLU A 76 2.98 13.58 -15.88
C GLU A 76 2.78 13.91 -14.39
N GLY A 77 2.68 12.86 -13.55
CA GLY A 77 2.66 12.99 -12.10
C GLY A 77 1.28 12.93 -11.45
N SER A 78 0.17 12.87 -12.19
CA SER A 78 -1.14 12.73 -11.58
C SER A 78 -1.46 11.28 -11.22
N GLN A 79 -2.08 11.08 -10.07
CA GLN A 79 -2.56 9.79 -9.57
C GLN A 79 -4.08 9.86 -9.45
N SER A 80 -4.78 8.74 -9.64
CA SER A 80 -6.23 8.73 -9.54
C SER A 80 -6.74 7.53 -8.77
N PHE A 81 -7.92 7.69 -8.20
CA PHE A 81 -8.74 6.60 -7.73
C PHE A 81 -10.21 6.87 -8.06
N THR A 82 -11.01 5.82 -8.01
CA THR A 82 -12.43 5.86 -8.28
C THR A 82 -13.21 5.63 -7.00
N TYR A 83 -14.13 6.51 -6.71
CA TYR A 83 -15.11 6.39 -5.64
C TYR A 83 -16.43 5.92 -6.23
N LEU A 84 -16.76 4.66 -6.00
CA LEU A 84 -17.97 4.02 -6.45
C LEU A 84 -19.03 4.15 -5.35
N VAL A 85 -20.21 4.61 -5.73
CA VAL A 85 -21.37 4.80 -4.84
C VAL A 85 -22.55 4.02 -5.37
N PHE A 86 -23.25 3.33 -4.49
CA PHE A 86 -24.48 2.60 -4.77
C PHE A 86 -25.62 3.08 -3.87
N HIS A 87 -26.83 3.11 -4.43
CA HIS A 87 -28.06 3.29 -3.65
C HIS A 87 -29.24 2.53 -4.33
N PRO A 88 -30.13 1.89 -3.53
CA PRO A 88 -31.17 1.04 -4.08
C PRO A 88 -32.29 1.80 -4.82
N THR A 89 -32.49 3.09 -4.54
CA THR A 89 -33.63 3.85 -5.06
C THR A 89 -33.31 5.26 -5.57
N LEU A 90 -32.19 5.85 -5.17
CA LEU A 90 -31.76 7.17 -5.65
C LEU A 90 -30.78 7.02 -6.81
N ASP A 91 -30.82 7.96 -7.72
CA ASP A 91 -29.86 8.12 -8.80
C ASP A 91 -29.00 9.38 -8.63
N ASP A 92 -27.94 9.52 -9.41
CA ASP A 92 -27.00 10.65 -9.36
C ASP A 92 -27.60 11.99 -9.82
N THR A 93 -28.85 12.02 -10.29
CA THR A 93 -29.57 13.26 -10.62
C THR A 93 -30.36 13.81 -9.43
N SER A 94 -30.55 13.02 -8.38
CA SER A 94 -31.25 13.47 -7.17
C SER A 94 -30.36 14.40 -6.34
N SER A 95 -30.96 15.45 -5.76
CA SER A 95 -30.23 16.35 -4.87
C SER A 95 -29.72 15.65 -3.62
N GLU A 96 -30.45 14.65 -3.12
CA GLU A 96 -30.07 13.89 -1.94
C GLU A 96 -28.80 13.07 -2.18
N TRP A 97 -28.69 12.41 -3.35
CA TRP A 97 -27.46 11.75 -3.77
C TRP A 97 -26.29 12.71 -3.90
N GLN A 98 -26.49 13.83 -4.64
CA GLN A 98 -25.43 14.81 -4.88
C GLN A 98 -24.94 15.46 -3.58
N ASP A 99 -25.85 15.79 -2.66
CA ASP A 99 -25.50 16.35 -1.38
C ASP A 99 -24.68 15.35 -0.53
N ALA A 100 -25.13 14.08 -0.47
CA ALA A 100 -24.42 13.03 0.29
C ALA A 100 -23.00 12.78 -0.24
N VAL A 101 -22.85 12.63 -1.56
CA VAL A 101 -21.53 12.41 -2.17
C VAL A 101 -20.64 13.65 -2.07
N THR A 102 -21.20 14.84 -2.23
CA THR A 102 -20.44 16.10 -2.10
C THR A 102 -19.99 16.32 -0.65
N GLU A 103 -20.82 16.02 0.33
CA GLU A 103 -20.46 16.10 1.75
C GLU A 103 -19.34 15.12 2.10
N ALA A 104 -19.46 13.86 1.67
CA ALA A 104 -18.43 12.84 1.87
C ALA A 104 -17.08 13.22 1.27
N LEU A 105 -17.07 13.92 0.14
CA LEU A 105 -15.87 14.34 -0.56
C LEU A 105 -15.44 15.80 -0.27
N SER A 106 -16.11 16.49 0.66
CA SER A 106 -15.92 17.94 0.89
C SER A 106 -14.51 18.30 1.36
N ASP A 107 -13.93 17.51 2.23
CA ASP A 107 -12.59 17.77 2.79
C ASP A 107 -11.53 17.74 1.68
N PHE A 108 -11.75 16.92 0.68
CA PHE A 108 -10.86 16.72 -0.46
C PHE A 108 -11.10 17.71 -1.58
N ALA A 109 -12.33 18.08 -1.81
CA ALA A 109 -12.68 19.14 -2.75
C ALA A 109 -12.06 20.50 -2.37
N SER A 110 -11.64 20.63 -1.10
CA SER A 110 -10.98 21.83 -0.59
C SER A 110 -9.46 21.87 -0.82
N LEU A 111 -8.86 20.78 -1.29
CA LEU A 111 -7.41 20.68 -1.52
C LEU A 111 -7.05 21.17 -2.92
N ASP A 112 -6.01 21.99 -3.02
CA ASP A 112 -5.58 22.62 -4.27
C ASP A 112 -5.11 21.62 -5.35
N ASP A 113 -4.60 20.46 -4.92
CA ASP A 113 -4.03 19.43 -5.80
C ASP A 113 -5.01 18.29 -6.12
N VAL A 114 -6.29 18.42 -5.76
CA VAL A 114 -7.32 17.41 -5.97
C VAL A 114 -8.39 17.92 -6.92
N ILE A 115 -8.71 17.11 -7.93
CA ILE A 115 -9.81 17.35 -8.87
C ILE A 115 -10.79 16.19 -8.74
N ILE A 116 -12.07 16.51 -8.54
CA ILE A 116 -13.14 15.52 -8.45
C ILE A 116 -14.02 15.66 -9.67
N GLU A 117 -14.17 14.59 -10.42
CA GLU A 117 -15.09 14.48 -11.55
C GLU A 117 -16.28 13.63 -11.12
N TYR A 118 -17.41 14.28 -10.95
CA TYR A 118 -18.66 13.62 -10.56
C TYR A 118 -19.38 13.00 -11.76
N SER A 119 -20.11 11.91 -11.55
CA SER A 119 -20.89 11.24 -12.60
C SER A 119 -21.93 12.16 -13.25
N TRP A 120 -22.57 13.03 -12.47
CA TRP A 120 -23.60 13.97 -12.93
C TRP A 120 -23.05 15.18 -13.70
N ASP A 121 -21.76 15.46 -13.64
CA ASP A 121 -21.10 16.53 -14.40
C ASP A 121 -20.71 16.08 -15.81
N LYS A 122 -20.85 14.80 -16.13
CA LYS A 122 -20.51 14.23 -17.43
C LYS A 122 -21.57 14.53 -18.47
N THR A 123 -21.14 14.66 -19.72
CA THR A 123 -22.06 14.80 -20.86
C THR A 123 -22.86 13.51 -21.05
N ASP A 124 -24.03 13.58 -21.69
CA ASP A 124 -24.91 12.43 -21.93
C ASP A 124 -24.18 11.25 -22.64
N ASP A 125 -23.22 11.57 -23.52
CA ASP A 125 -22.44 10.59 -24.26
C ASP A 125 -21.39 9.88 -23.36
N GLU A 126 -20.83 10.59 -22.39
CA GLU A 126 -19.80 10.07 -21.47
C GLU A 126 -20.43 9.41 -20.25
N ARG A 127 -21.58 9.90 -19.80
CA ARG A 127 -22.24 9.47 -18.56
C ARG A 127 -22.51 7.97 -18.53
N GLY A 128 -22.80 7.35 -19.66
CA GLY A 128 -23.02 5.90 -19.74
C GLY A 128 -21.83 5.03 -19.32
N GLU A 129 -20.63 5.59 -19.27
CA GLU A 129 -19.43 4.91 -18.77
C GLU A 129 -19.26 5.05 -17.24
N PHE A 130 -19.93 6.06 -16.66
CA PHE A 130 -19.84 6.39 -15.23
C PHE A 130 -21.00 5.87 -14.39
N ILE A 131 -22.08 5.40 -15.01
CA ILE A 131 -23.26 4.93 -14.30
C ILE A 131 -23.67 3.54 -14.73
N HIS A 132 -24.27 2.82 -13.81
CA HIS A 132 -24.91 1.54 -14.07
C HIS A 132 -26.20 1.45 -13.25
N GLU A 133 -27.29 1.02 -13.89
CA GLU A 133 -28.58 0.81 -13.26
C GLU A 133 -29.07 -0.60 -13.56
N ASP A 134 -29.48 -1.30 -12.54
CA ASP A 134 -30.05 -2.63 -12.65
C ASP A 134 -31.25 -2.83 -11.69
N SER A 135 -31.68 -4.06 -11.48
CA SER A 135 -32.81 -4.38 -10.58
C SER A 135 -32.49 -4.23 -9.09
N GLU A 136 -31.24 -4.07 -8.74
CA GLU A 136 -30.77 -3.93 -7.35
C GLU A 136 -30.67 -2.46 -6.96
N GLY A 137 -30.35 -1.59 -7.92
CA GLY A 137 -30.25 -0.15 -7.69
C GLY A 137 -29.42 0.58 -8.73
N PHE A 138 -28.90 1.73 -8.32
CA PHE A 138 -28.14 2.64 -9.15
C PHE A 138 -26.69 2.75 -8.62
N TRP A 139 -25.75 2.71 -9.55
CA TRP A 139 -24.32 2.79 -9.29
C TRP A 139 -23.74 4.00 -10.02
N ALA A 140 -22.89 4.76 -9.36
CA ALA A 140 -22.16 5.82 -10.01
C ALA A 140 -20.68 5.84 -9.63
N LEU A 141 -19.84 6.14 -10.60
CA LEU A 141 -18.39 6.30 -10.47
C LEU A 141 -18.08 7.80 -10.35
N ASN A 142 -17.31 8.16 -9.34
CA ASN A 142 -16.72 9.48 -9.23
C ASN A 142 -15.21 9.31 -9.31
N VAL A 143 -14.55 10.04 -10.19
CA VAL A 143 -13.10 9.95 -10.37
C VAL A 143 -12.43 11.07 -9.61
N VAL A 144 -11.48 10.71 -8.78
CA VAL A 144 -10.70 11.67 -8.00
C VAL A 144 -9.26 11.62 -8.50
N THR A 145 -8.80 12.73 -9.04
CA THR A 145 -7.44 12.90 -9.53
C THR A 145 -6.65 13.74 -8.53
N ILE A 146 -5.50 13.24 -8.12
CA ILE A 146 -4.56 13.88 -7.22
C ILE A 146 -3.34 14.28 -8.04
N ASN A 147 -3.10 15.58 -8.20
CA ASN A 147 -2.00 16.14 -9.00
C ASN A 147 -0.71 16.22 -8.19
N LEU A 148 -0.34 15.10 -7.58
CA LEU A 148 0.88 14.92 -6.81
C LEU A 148 1.64 13.68 -7.29
N GLU A 149 2.93 13.62 -6.99
CA GLU A 149 3.70 12.41 -7.22
C GLU A 149 3.14 11.23 -6.39
N ARG A 150 3.41 10.01 -6.85
CA ARG A 150 2.79 8.80 -6.30
C ARG A 150 2.96 8.64 -4.79
N SER A 151 4.15 8.96 -4.25
CA SER A 151 4.42 8.90 -2.80
C SER A 151 3.56 9.87 -2.01
N GLU A 152 3.49 11.12 -2.48
CA GLU A 152 2.70 12.18 -1.84
C GLU A 152 1.20 11.92 -1.97
N ALA A 153 0.75 11.43 -3.14
CA ALA A 153 -0.64 11.05 -3.36
C ALA A 153 -1.08 9.88 -2.47
N LYS A 154 -0.19 8.91 -2.21
CA LYS A 154 -0.44 7.80 -1.27
C LYS A 154 -0.56 8.28 0.16
N GLU A 155 0.31 9.19 0.59
CA GLU A 155 0.27 9.78 1.93
C GLU A 155 -1.02 10.57 2.12
N LEU A 156 -1.35 11.44 1.16
CA LEU A 156 -2.60 12.20 1.14
C LEU A 156 -3.83 11.29 1.20
N TYR A 157 -3.85 10.22 0.40
CA TYR A 157 -4.92 9.24 0.41
C TYR A 157 -5.03 8.54 1.77
N ALA A 158 -3.93 8.04 2.31
CA ALA A 158 -3.92 7.31 3.58
C ALA A 158 -4.39 8.17 4.77
N GLU A 159 -4.06 9.45 4.77
CA GLU A 159 -4.44 10.38 5.83
C GLU A 159 -5.92 10.79 5.80
N ASN A 160 -6.49 10.88 4.60
CA ASN A 160 -7.77 11.53 4.42
C ASN A 160 -8.87 10.63 3.83
N TRP A 161 -8.51 9.64 2.99
CA TRP A 161 -9.48 8.95 2.14
C TRP A 161 -9.86 7.54 2.59
N GLU A 162 -9.12 6.99 3.54
CA GLU A 162 -9.34 5.61 3.95
C GLU A 162 -10.70 5.41 4.62
N ASP A 163 -11.16 6.46 5.34
CA ASP A 163 -12.38 6.42 6.16
C ASP A 163 -13.53 7.25 5.57
N VAL A 164 -13.45 7.68 4.30
CA VAL A 164 -14.56 8.42 3.67
C VAL A 164 -15.74 7.49 3.41
N GLU A 165 -16.80 7.69 4.15
CA GLU A 165 -18.07 6.97 4.05
C GLU A 165 -19.23 7.98 4.05
N ILE A 166 -20.35 7.60 3.40
CA ILE A 166 -21.61 8.36 3.51
C ILE A 166 -22.34 7.85 4.75
N ASP A 167 -22.69 8.74 5.67
CA ASP A 167 -23.38 8.41 6.93
C ASP A 167 -24.88 8.17 6.70
N ASP A 168 -25.20 7.24 5.80
CA ASP A 168 -26.56 6.79 5.50
C ASP A 168 -26.51 5.30 5.18
N GLU A 169 -27.35 4.48 5.86
CA GLU A 169 -27.35 3.02 5.78
C GLU A 169 -27.76 2.49 4.38
N ASP A 170 -28.45 3.28 3.57
CA ASP A 170 -28.88 2.91 2.23
C ASP A 170 -27.79 3.17 1.18
N PHE A 171 -26.74 3.93 1.51
CA PHE A 171 -25.60 4.11 0.64
C PHE A 171 -24.51 3.06 0.91
N GLU A 172 -24.02 2.46 -0.15
CA GLU A 172 -22.83 1.63 -0.11
C GLU A 172 -21.72 2.26 -0.94
N THR A 173 -20.51 2.29 -0.41
CA THR A 173 -19.37 2.94 -1.05
C THR A 173 -18.17 2.03 -1.18
N TRP A 174 -17.46 2.12 -2.30
CA TRP A 174 -16.22 1.40 -2.54
C TRP A 174 -15.18 2.33 -3.17
N ARG A 175 -13.93 1.97 -2.97
CA ARG A 175 -12.78 2.70 -3.49
C ARG A 175 -11.90 1.75 -4.28
N THR A 176 -11.51 2.16 -5.48
CA THR A 176 -10.62 1.40 -6.36
C THR A 176 -9.73 2.36 -7.16
N GLY A 177 -8.78 1.82 -7.91
CA GLY A 177 -7.82 2.62 -8.67
C GLY A 177 -6.42 2.58 -8.06
N GLY A 178 -5.45 3.18 -8.76
CA GLY A 178 -4.03 3.01 -8.48
C GLY A 178 -3.66 3.32 -7.03
N VAL A 179 -3.97 4.53 -6.57
CA VAL A 179 -3.60 4.98 -5.21
C VAL A 179 -4.30 4.18 -4.11
N ALA A 180 -5.60 3.92 -4.28
CA ALA A 180 -6.39 3.18 -3.30
C ALA A 180 -5.86 1.73 -3.13
N ILE A 181 -5.59 1.07 -4.25
CA ILE A 181 -5.05 -0.31 -4.25
C ILE A 181 -3.66 -0.34 -3.61
N ASP A 182 -2.80 0.62 -3.95
CA ASP A 182 -1.44 0.71 -3.41
C ASP A 182 -1.44 0.85 -1.88
N VAL A 183 -2.24 1.77 -1.35
CA VAL A 183 -2.31 2.00 0.10
C VAL A 183 -2.87 0.79 0.85
N ILE A 184 -3.95 0.19 0.33
CA ILE A 184 -4.54 -1.02 0.92
C ILE A 184 -3.54 -2.19 0.89
N PHE A 185 -2.79 -2.32 -0.21
CA PHE A 185 -1.80 -3.37 -0.38
C PHE A 185 -0.62 -3.20 0.57
N ASP A 186 -0.08 -1.98 0.69
CA ASP A 186 1.01 -1.67 1.61
C ASP A 186 0.60 -1.93 3.07
N LYS A 187 -0.60 -1.52 3.46
CA LYS A 187 -1.14 -1.77 4.80
C LYS A 187 -1.27 -3.27 5.07
N ARG A 188 -1.80 -4.02 4.10
CA ARG A 188 -1.94 -5.47 4.20
C ARG A 188 -0.60 -6.18 4.38
N ILE A 189 0.41 -5.77 3.60
CA ILE A 189 1.76 -6.31 3.73
C ILE A 189 2.34 -6.00 5.12
N GLN A 190 2.17 -4.79 5.63
CA GLN A 190 2.64 -4.42 6.97
C GLN A 190 1.96 -5.26 8.05
N ASP A 191 0.65 -5.45 8.00
CA ASP A 191 -0.10 -6.27 8.95
C ASP A 191 0.32 -7.74 8.91
N ASP A 192 0.54 -8.28 7.70
CA ASP A 192 1.00 -9.67 7.52
C ASP A 192 2.43 -9.84 8.06
N LEU A 193 3.32 -8.88 7.87
CA LEU A 193 4.67 -8.88 8.43
C LEU A 193 4.65 -8.82 9.96
N ILE A 194 3.87 -7.91 10.55
CA ILE A 194 3.72 -7.80 12.01
C ILE A 194 3.17 -9.11 12.57
N THR A 195 2.18 -9.69 11.93
CA THR A 195 1.58 -10.96 12.34
C THR A 195 2.61 -12.11 12.27
N ALA A 196 3.39 -12.16 11.18
CA ALA A 196 4.45 -13.16 11.02
C ALA A 196 5.54 -13.00 12.09
N GLU A 197 5.94 -11.78 12.43
CA GLU A 197 6.92 -11.52 13.49
C GLU A 197 6.39 -11.87 14.88
N LEU A 198 5.12 -11.57 15.17
CA LEU A 198 4.48 -11.92 16.46
C LEU A 198 4.41 -13.43 16.67
N VAL A 199 4.32 -14.22 15.60
CA VAL A 199 4.28 -15.69 15.68
C VAL A 199 5.69 -16.27 15.69
N SER A 200 6.57 -15.82 14.79
CA SER A 200 7.92 -16.38 14.62
C SER A 200 8.90 -15.94 15.71
N GLY A 201 8.74 -14.73 16.22
CA GLY A 201 9.61 -14.18 17.25
C GLY A 201 9.64 -15.03 18.55
N PRO A 202 8.48 -15.30 19.19
CA PRO A 202 8.44 -16.15 20.37
C PRO A 202 8.90 -17.59 20.10
N LEU A 203 8.57 -18.15 18.94
CA LEU A 203 8.99 -19.51 18.57
C LEU A 203 10.52 -19.63 18.45
N SER A 204 11.18 -18.62 17.88
CA SER A 204 12.64 -18.62 17.75
C SER A 204 13.38 -18.42 19.09
N LEU A 205 12.69 -17.90 20.12
CA LEU A 205 13.26 -17.79 21.48
C LEU A 205 13.12 -19.07 22.28
N ILE A 206 12.26 -20.00 21.89
CA ILE A 206 12.01 -21.27 22.61
C ILE A 206 12.93 -22.40 22.11
N ILE A 207 13.47 -22.29 20.89
CA ILE A 207 14.38 -23.24 20.26
C ILE A 207 15.84 -22.89 20.59
#